data_1b108e861456c7d7b7005d9cb1545e78
#
_entry.id   1b108e861456c7d7b7005d9cb1545e78
#
_cell.length_a   1.000
_cell.length_b   1.000
_cell.length_c   1.000
_cell.angle_alpha   90.00
_cell.angle_beta   90.00
_cell.angle_gamma   90.00
#
_symmetry.space_group_name_H-M   'P 1'
#
loop_
_entity.id
_entity.type
_entity.pdbx_description
1 polymer ?
#
loop_
_entity_poly.entity_id
_entity_poly.type
_entity_poly.pdbx_seq_one_letter_code
_entity_poly.pdbx_strand_id
1 'polypeptide(L)'
;VGDNGIITKAQEAKQNMANAAAEEDKLIQNLLNEIKGIEAGEGEIEVPDPPTEPEEPTYPTIESTLSEGKYVWYTDANGTQQKCIVLYGPDNEKYSSYGVQIITADTVADSYTLGIQGDFNASRDSYNNAITTLNAEAEKYRKKDDGIAEQARCVGSVPDNPNYDGAGMHTTQFGGSYSGTLKDTDNNYEADYNQMQSIVINGQGIHNIGKNYWLDSRLVGAGSGYSVFCVRSVGASGSLNDGYTVCNVDSGGGARGFSRSSGLRLVFCLKSEIKVTGGDGSEENPYTLAP
;
A
#
# COMPACT_ATOMS: atom_id res chain seq x y z
N VAL A 1 -21.98 -12.66 14.58
CA VAL A 1 -22.42 -11.37 15.15
C VAL A 1 -22.14 -10.26 14.12
N GLY A 2 -22.69 -10.33 12.92
CA GLY A 2 -22.42 -9.33 11.85
C GLY A 2 -23.66 -8.93 11.03
N ASP A 3 -24.65 -9.81 10.92
CA ASP A 3 -25.75 -9.60 9.97
C ASP A 3 -26.83 -8.63 10.47
N ASN A 4 -27.03 -8.49 11.77
CA ASN A 4 -28.09 -7.62 12.29
C ASN A 4 -27.83 -6.13 12.06
N GLY A 5 -26.60 -5.66 12.01
CA GLY A 5 -26.26 -4.26 11.77
C GLY A 5 -26.54 -3.80 10.33
N ILE A 6 -26.30 -4.66 9.35
CA ILE A 6 -26.53 -4.36 7.93
C ILE A 6 -28.03 -4.32 7.63
N ILE A 7 -28.78 -5.26 8.20
CA ILE A 7 -30.23 -5.33 8.04
C ILE A 7 -30.89 -4.10 8.67
N THR A 8 -30.45 -3.69 9.86
CA THR A 8 -30.97 -2.50 10.53
C THR A 8 -30.71 -1.23 9.72
N LYS A 9 -29.47 -1.03 9.21
CA LYS A 9 -29.13 0.12 8.36
C LYS A 9 -29.92 0.13 7.04
N ALA A 10 -30.14 -1.05 6.43
CA ALA A 10 -30.96 -1.16 5.23
C ALA A 10 -32.44 -0.81 5.50
N GLN A 11 -32.97 -1.19 6.65
CA GLN A 11 -34.31 -0.83 7.09
C GLN A 11 -34.45 0.66 7.38
N GLU A 12 -33.48 1.27 8.05
CA GLU A 12 -33.41 2.71 8.31
C GLU A 12 -33.33 3.51 7.00
N ALA A 13 -32.48 3.09 6.05
CA ALA A 13 -32.37 3.72 4.73
C ALA A 13 -33.72 3.63 3.97
N LYS A 14 -34.35 2.48 3.98
CA LYS A 14 -35.69 2.28 3.34
C LYS A 14 -36.75 3.17 3.99
N GLN A 15 -36.72 3.31 5.33
CA GLN A 15 -37.67 4.17 6.03
C GLN A 15 -37.44 5.65 5.72
N ASN A 16 -36.17 6.09 5.66
CA ASN A 16 -35.83 7.45 5.29
C ASN A 16 -36.25 7.79 3.84
N MET A 17 -36.07 6.86 2.89
CA MET A 17 -36.56 7.04 1.51
C MET A 17 -38.10 7.13 1.46
N ALA A 18 -38.78 6.31 2.23
CA ALA A 18 -40.24 6.36 2.29
C ALA A 18 -40.75 7.69 2.92
N ASN A 19 -40.08 8.19 3.93
CA ASN A 19 -40.39 9.48 4.56
C ASN A 19 -40.14 10.65 3.58
N ALA A 20 -39.01 10.64 2.86
CA ALA A 20 -38.71 11.65 1.84
C ALA A 20 -39.76 11.67 0.71
N ALA A 21 -40.16 10.51 0.21
CA ALA A 21 -41.23 10.41 -0.80
C ALA A 21 -42.59 10.94 -0.29
N ALA A 22 -42.90 10.68 0.98
CA ALA A 22 -44.15 11.19 1.57
C ALA A 22 -44.14 12.72 1.78
N GLU A 23 -42.97 13.32 2.05
CA GLU A 23 -42.80 14.77 2.11
C GLU A 23 -42.91 15.41 0.73
N GLU A 24 -42.32 14.79 -0.29
CA GLU A 24 -42.42 15.23 -1.69
C GLU A 24 -43.88 15.21 -2.19
N ASP A 25 -44.63 14.14 -1.92
CA ASP A 25 -46.03 14.06 -2.25
C ASP A 25 -46.88 15.16 -1.56
N LYS A 26 -46.58 15.48 -0.29
CA LYS A 26 -47.24 16.58 0.41
C LYS A 26 -46.93 17.94 -0.24
N LEU A 27 -45.69 18.17 -0.64
CA LEU A 27 -45.30 19.40 -1.32
C LEU A 27 -46.03 19.57 -2.65
N ILE A 28 -46.11 18.49 -3.43
CA ILE A 28 -46.85 18.47 -4.71
C ILE A 28 -48.33 18.75 -4.49
N GLN A 29 -48.97 18.16 -3.50
CA GLN A 29 -50.40 18.42 -3.19
C GLN A 29 -50.63 19.86 -2.74
N ASN A 30 -49.75 20.46 -1.95
CA ASN A 30 -49.82 21.85 -1.57
C ASN A 30 -49.72 22.79 -2.79
N LEU A 31 -48.75 22.54 -3.66
CA LEU A 31 -48.58 23.29 -4.91
C LEU A 31 -49.81 23.20 -5.82
N LEU A 32 -50.35 21.99 -5.94
CA LEU A 32 -51.59 21.77 -6.73
C LEU A 32 -52.81 22.53 -6.16
N ASN A 33 -52.88 22.62 -4.82
CA ASN A 33 -53.96 23.37 -4.15
C ASN A 33 -53.77 24.90 -4.33
N GLU A 34 -52.53 25.40 -4.26
CA GLU A 34 -52.20 26.81 -4.53
C GLU A 34 -52.51 27.18 -6.00
N ILE A 35 -52.12 26.32 -6.97
CA ILE A 35 -52.44 26.54 -8.38
C ILE A 35 -53.94 26.62 -8.58
N LYS A 36 -54.75 25.75 -7.95
CA LYS A 36 -56.21 25.80 -8.00
C LYS A 36 -56.78 27.07 -7.37
N GLY A 37 -56.13 27.59 -6.27
CA GLY A 37 -56.50 28.87 -5.66
C GLY A 37 -56.30 30.05 -6.60
N ILE A 38 -55.24 30.04 -7.40
CA ILE A 38 -54.89 31.07 -8.38
C ILE A 38 -55.85 31.04 -9.57
N GLU A 39 -56.22 29.85 -10.08
CA GLU A 39 -57.22 29.69 -11.14
C GLU A 39 -58.61 30.21 -10.67
N ALA A 40 -58.84 30.19 -9.35
CA ALA A 40 -60.05 30.77 -8.74
C ALA A 40 -59.95 32.28 -8.43
N GLY A 41 -58.78 32.91 -8.68
CA GLY A 41 -58.55 34.35 -8.47
C GLY A 41 -58.28 34.76 -6.99
N GLU A 42 -57.88 33.80 -6.17
CA GLU A 42 -57.59 34.04 -4.74
C GLU A 42 -56.10 33.79 -4.47
N GLY A 43 -55.28 34.85 -4.48
CA GLY A 43 -53.98 34.88 -3.84
C GLY A 43 -52.75 35.02 -4.77
N GLU A 44 -51.73 35.70 -4.21
CA GLU A 44 -50.38 35.81 -4.75
C GLU A 44 -49.57 34.58 -4.30
N ILE A 45 -48.79 33.93 -5.22
CA ILE A 45 -48.00 32.76 -4.89
C ILE A 45 -46.73 33.21 -4.18
N GLU A 46 -46.55 32.90 -2.88
CA GLU A 46 -45.23 32.76 -2.29
C GLU A 46 -44.64 31.39 -2.75
N VAL A 47 -43.71 31.43 -3.70
CA VAL A 47 -42.96 30.25 -4.08
C VAL A 47 -42.03 29.92 -2.90
N PRO A 48 -42.21 28.78 -2.20
CA PRO A 48 -41.25 28.41 -1.14
C PRO A 48 -39.87 28.30 -1.73
N ASP A 49 -38.86 28.79 -0.99
CA ASP A 49 -37.46 28.57 -1.35
C ASP A 49 -37.23 27.07 -1.59
N PRO A 50 -36.53 26.68 -2.69
CA PRO A 50 -36.22 25.30 -2.92
C PRO A 50 -35.56 24.71 -1.70
N PRO A 51 -35.92 23.47 -1.30
CA PRO A 51 -35.29 22.83 -0.15
C PRO A 51 -33.78 22.88 -0.33
N THR A 52 -33.10 23.43 0.67
CA THR A 52 -31.62 23.48 0.70
C THR A 52 -31.13 22.06 0.54
N GLU A 53 -30.43 21.79 -0.56
CA GLU A 53 -29.80 20.49 -0.78
C GLU A 53 -28.96 20.15 0.45
N PRO A 54 -29.09 18.93 1.03
CA PRO A 54 -28.32 18.59 2.22
C PRO A 54 -26.85 18.81 1.92
N GLU A 55 -26.18 19.64 2.71
CA GLU A 55 -24.75 19.86 2.57
C GLU A 55 -24.03 18.51 2.58
N GLU A 56 -23.30 18.20 1.53
CA GLU A 56 -22.47 16.99 1.50
C GLU A 56 -21.51 17.03 2.70
N PRO A 57 -21.35 15.92 3.43
CA PRO A 57 -20.45 15.89 4.57
C PRO A 57 -19.01 16.25 4.13
N THR A 58 -18.46 17.29 4.75
CA THR A 58 -17.08 17.71 4.47
C THR A 58 -16.13 16.80 5.24
N TYR A 59 -15.39 15.96 4.56
CA TYR A 59 -14.38 15.07 5.14
C TYR A 59 -12.99 15.70 5.10
N PRO A 60 -12.17 15.56 6.17
CA PRO A 60 -10.80 16.03 6.16
C PRO A 60 -9.94 15.24 5.16
N THR A 61 -8.92 15.87 4.59
CA THR A 61 -7.94 15.22 3.70
C THR A 61 -6.96 14.35 4.48
N ILE A 62 -6.32 13.40 3.79
CA ILE A 62 -5.27 12.57 4.39
C ILE A 62 -4.10 13.42 4.89
N GLU A 63 -3.77 14.51 4.21
CA GLU A 63 -2.69 15.42 4.57
C GLU A 63 -2.90 16.13 5.92
N SER A 64 -4.16 16.34 6.33
CA SER A 64 -4.49 16.95 7.61
C SER A 64 -4.68 15.96 8.76
N THR A 65 -4.76 14.66 8.46
CA THR A 65 -5.25 13.66 9.44
C THR A 65 -4.26 12.53 9.67
N LEU A 66 -3.59 12.05 8.59
CA LEU A 66 -2.75 10.86 8.68
C LEU A 66 -1.36 11.21 9.23
N SER A 67 -1.03 10.69 10.40
CA SER A 67 0.32 10.74 10.96
C SER A 67 0.93 9.34 11.04
N GLU A 68 2.26 9.27 11.07
CA GLU A 68 3.02 8.02 11.12
C GLU A 68 2.57 7.13 12.31
N GLY A 69 2.49 5.84 12.06
CA GLY A 69 2.05 4.84 13.04
C GLY A 69 0.54 4.68 13.17
N LYS A 70 -0.28 5.50 12.52
CA LYS A 70 -1.74 5.34 12.49
C LYS A 70 -2.15 4.21 11.58
N TYR A 71 -3.21 3.49 11.96
CA TYR A 71 -3.77 2.41 11.17
C TYR A 71 -4.78 2.90 10.15
N VAL A 72 -4.77 2.26 8.98
CA VAL A 72 -5.62 2.60 7.82
C VAL A 72 -6.11 1.33 7.16
N TRP A 73 -7.34 1.30 6.69
CA TRP A 73 -7.85 0.26 5.81
C TRP A 73 -7.55 0.57 4.35
N TYR A 74 -6.99 -0.41 3.63
CA TYR A 74 -6.77 -0.38 2.19
C TYR A 74 -7.45 -1.58 1.54
N THR A 75 -8.31 -1.36 0.54
CA THR A 75 -8.89 -2.45 -0.25
C THR A 75 -8.04 -2.67 -1.49
N ASP A 76 -7.42 -3.85 -1.60
CA ASP A 76 -6.53 -4.20 -2.70
C ASP A 76 -7.29 -4.56 -4.00
N ALA A 77 -6.54 -4.81 -5.08
CA ALA A 77 -7.10 -5.16 -6.40
C ALA A 77 -7.93 -6.45 -6.40
N ASN A 78 -7.72 -7.32 -5.41
CA ASN A 78 -8.47 -8.57 -5.24
C ASN A 78 -9.74 -8.38 -4.40
N GLY A 79 -10.01 -7.15 -3.94
CA GLY A 79 -11.11 -6.84 -3.04
C GLY A 79 -10.84 -7.22 -1.57
N THR A 80 -9.61 -7.59 -1.23
CA THR A 80 -9.22 -7.92 0.14
C THR A 80 -8.93 -6.64 0.91
N GLN A 81 -9.51 -6.52 2.10
CA GLN A 81 -9.23 -5.41 2.99
C GLN A 81 -7.93 -5.66 3.76
N GLN A 82 -6.90 -4.90 3.44
CA GLN A 82 -5.59 -4.94 4.09
C GLN A 82 -5.55 -3.92 5.23
N LYS A 83 -5.13 -4.35 6.43
CA LYS A 83 -4.78 -3.41 7.50
C LYS A 83 -3.40 -2.85 7.19
N CYS A 84 -3.30 -1.54 7.11
CA CYS A 84 -2.06 -0.82 6.83
C CYS A 84 -1.70 0.13 7.97
N ILE A 85 -0.45 0.58 8.01
CA ILE A 85 0.08 1.56 8.96
C ILE A 85 0.66 2.70 8.13
N VAL A 86 0.45 3.95 8.54
CA VAL A 86 1.09 5.11 7.91
C VAL A 86 2.60 5.01 8.14
N LEU A 87 3.35 4.83 7.05
CA LEU A 87 4.80 4.70 7.04
C LEU A 87 5.49 6.06 6.91
N TYR A 88 5.02 6.89 5.98
CA TYR A 88 5.45 8.27 5.79
C TYR A 88 4.21 9.15 5.77
N GLY A 89 4.10 10.01 6.75
CA GLY A 89 3.03 10.99 6.87
C GLY A 89 3.31 12.25 6.03
N PRO A 90 2.36 13.20 5.99
CA PRO A 90 2.49 14.45 5.23
C PRO A 90 3.62 15.35 5.76
N ASP A 91 3.96 15.25 7.04
CA ASP A 91 5.03 16.02 7.68
C ASP A 91 6.45 15.44 7.42
N ASN A 92 6.55 14.32 6.73
CA ASN A 92 7.83 13.70 6.41
C ASN A 92 8.48 14.41 5.21
N GLU A 93 9.30 15.43 5.46
CA GLU A 93 9.95 16.26 4.45
C GLU A 93 10.79 15.44 3.45
N LYS A 94 11.34 14.30 3.87
CA LYS A 94 12.23 13.48 3.05
C LYS A 94 11.49 12.77 1.90
N TYR A 95 10.23 12.43 2.11
CA TYR A 95 9.45 11.62 1.15
C TYR A 95 8.10 12.23 0.79
N SER A 96 7.90 13.52 1.13
CA SER A 96 6.66 14.25 0.84
C SER A 96 6.32 14.35 -0.66
N SER A 97 7.33 14.25 -1.53
CA SER A 97 7.12 14.23 -2.99
C SER A 97 6.32 13.01 -3.49
N TYR A 98 6.22 11.96 -2.68
CA TYR A 98 5.43 10.75 -2.98
C TYR A 98 4.08 10.74 -2.24
N GLY A 99 3.70 11.84 -1.60
CA GLY A 99 2.50 11.91 -0.77
C GLY A 99 2.56 11.01 0.47
N VAL A 100 1.41 10.74 1.04
CA VAL A 100 1.29 9.83 2.20
C VAL A 100 1.50 8.40 1.75
N GLN A 101 2.37 7.67 2.43
CA GLN A 101 2.64 6.27 2.14
C GLN A 101 2.19 5.39 3.30
N ILE A 102 1.46 4.33 2.99
CA ILE A 102 1.01 3.33 3.94
C ILE A 102 1.66 1.98 3.65
N ILE A 103 2.03 1.24 4.69
CA ILE A 103 2.61 -0.10 4.61
C ILE A 103 1.63 -1.13 5.17
N THR A 104 1.53 -2.30 4.54
CA THR A 104 0.71 -3.39 5.08
C THR A 104 1.20 -3.80 6.47
N ALA A 105 0.29 -4.00 7.41
CA ALA A 105 0.63 -4.40 8.78
C ALA A 105 1.21 -5.82 8.84
N ASP A 106 0.82 -6.68 7.90
CA ASP A 106 1.32 -8.05 7.73
C ASP A 106 1.78 -8.27 6.27
N THR A 107 2.28 -9.46 5.95
CA THR A 107 2.56 -9.89 4.58
C THR A 107 1.26 -10.10 3.79
N VAL A 108 1.21 -9.66 2.54
CA VAL A 108 0.09 -9.94 1.61
C VAL A 108 0.20 -11.32 0.98
N ALA A 109 1.41 -11.86 0.94
CA ALA A 109 1.73 -13.22 0.56
C ALA A 109 2.82 -13.76 1.49
N ASP A 110 2.63 -14.94 2.06
CA ASP A 110 3.58 -15.52 3.01
C ASP A 110 4.82 -16.10 2.34
N SER A 111 4.79 -16.31 1.03
CA SER A 111 5.91 -16.88 0.28
C SER A 111 5.93 -16.37 -1.15
N TYR A 112 7.03 -15.75 -1.52
CA TYR A 112 7.41 -15.39 -2.88
C TYR A 112 8.83 -15.87 -3.14
N THR A 113 9.04 -16.64 -4.20
CA THR A 113 10.32 -17.32 -4.45
C THR A 113 11.15 -16.59 -5.49
N LEU A 114 12.41 -16.32 -5.14
CA LEU A 114 13.45 -15.82 -6.05
C LEU A 114 14.52 -16.90 -6.27
N GLY A 115 15.00 -16.96 -7.52
CA GLY A 115 16.01 -17.92 -7.97
C GLY A 115 15.48 -19.34 -8.15
N ILE A 116 16.34 -20.19 -8.74
CA ILE A 116 16.06 -21.61 -9.01
C ILE A 116 17.23 -22.45 -8.51
N GLN A 117 16.92 -23.42 -7.66
CA GLN A 117 17.94 -24.31 -7.09
C GLN A 117 18.71 -25.06 -8.20
N GLY A 118 20.03 -24.90 -8.20
CA GLY A 118 20.92 -25.55 -9.15
C GLY A 118 21.03 -24.86 -10.51
N ASP A 119 20.20 -23.86 -10.82
CA ASP A 119 20.28 -23.06 -12.04
C ASP A 119 20.86 -21.67 -11.76
N PHE A 120 22.15 -21.52 -12.04
CA PHE A 120 22.83 -20.24 -11.85
C PHE A 120 22.28 -19.14 -12.78
N ASN A 121 22.02 -19.44 -14.04
CA ASN A 121 21.59 -18.41 -15.00
C ASN A 121 20.21 -17.84 -14.62
N ALA A 122 19.25 -18.72 -14.35
CA ALA A 122 17.92 -18.29 -13.91
C ALA A 122 17.97 -17.55 -12.58
N SER A 123 18.83 -17.98 -11.66
CA SER A 123 19.02 -17.32 -10.35
C SER A 123 19.73 -15.97 -10.48
N ARG A 124 20.73 -15.86 -11.38
CA ARG A 124 21.36 -14.58 -11.72
C ARG A 124 20.35 -13.59 -12.30
N ASP A 125 19.53 -14.03 -13.23
CA ASP A 125 18.51 -13.19 -13.85
C ASP A 125 17.45 -12.77 -12.82
N SER A 126 17.07 -13.67 -11.92
CA SER A 126 16.19 -13.37 -10.79
C SER A 126 16.81 -12.34 -9.82
N TYR A 127 18.10 -12.45 -9.51
CA TYR A 127 18.84 -11.46 -8.71
C TYR A 127 18.89 -10.10 -9.41
N ASN A 128 19.27 -10.08 -10.68
CA ASN A 128 19.42 -8.84 -11.46
C ASN A 128 18.10 -8.06 -11.57
N ASN A 129 16.99 -8.78 -11.67
CA ASN A 129 15.67 -8.20 -11.83
C ASN A 129 14.84 -8.19 -10.53
N ALA A 130 15.46 -8.47 -9.37
CA ALA A 130 14.74 -8.65 -8.10
C ALA A 130 13.86 -7.45 -7.75
N ILE A 131 14.39 -6.23 -7.83
CA ILE A 131 13.65 -5.00 -7.50
C ILE A 131 12.45 -4.84 -8.44
N THR A 132 12.70 -4.85 -9.76
CA THR A 132 11.64 -4.71 -10.77
C THR A 132 10.58 -5.81 -10.61
N THR A 133 11.01 -7.05 -10.34
CA THR A 133 10.12 -8.19 -10.17
C THR A 133 9.26 -8.05 -8.91
N LEU A 134 9.85 -7.69 -7.77
CA LEU A 134 9.13 -7.50 -6.50
C LEU A 134 8.14 -6.34 -6.60
N ASN A 135 8.53 -5.24 -7.24
CA ASN A 135 7.64 -4.10 -7.44
C ASN A 135 6.52 -4.37 -8.44
N ALA A 136 6.80 -5.12 -9.51
CA ALA A 136 5.77 -5.57 -10.44
C ALA A 136 4.76 -6.52 -9.77
N GLU A 137 5.22 -7.32 -8.81
CA GLU A 137 4.32 -8.15 -7.99
C GLU A 137 3.47 -7.29 -7.06
N ALA A 138 4.05 -6.29 -6.41
CA ALA A 138 3.33 -5.34 -5.56
C ALA A 138 2.23 -4.59 -6.33
N GLU A 139 2.50 -4.17 -7.56
CA GLU A 139 1.54 -3.47 -8.41
C GLU A 139 0.28 -4.30 -8.75
N LYS A 140 0.32 -5.63 -8.64
CA LYS A 140 -0.86 -6.48 -8.80
C LYS A 140 -1.88 -6.33 -7.66
N TYR A 141 -1.44 -5.85 -6.51
CA TYR A 141 -2.30 -5.57 -5.36
C TYR A 141 -2.87 -4.14 -5.38
N ARG A 142 -2.38 -3.27 -6.25
CA ARG A 142 -2.90 -1.92 -6.38
C ARG A 142 -4.22 -1.91 -7.16
N LYS A 143 -5.29 -1.47 -6.52
CA LYS A 143 -6.56 -1.21 -7.19
C LYS A 143 -6.42 0.02 -8.07
N LYS A 144 -6.49 -0.15 -9.39
CA LYS A 144 -6.25 0.92 -10.39
C LYS A 144 -7.50 1.76 -10.62
N ASP A 145 -8.62 1.09 -10.88
CA ASP A 145 -9.91 1.75 -11.10
C ASP A 145 -10.55 2.06 -9.75
N ASP A 146 -10.96 3.30 -9.54
CA ASP A 146 -11.52 3.82 -8.27
C ASP A 146 -10.61 3.58 -7.04
N GLY A 147 -9.32 3.32 -7.27
CA GLY A 147 -8.36 3.07 -6.21
C GLY A 147 -7.82 4.36 -5.61
N ILE A 148 -7.52 4.30 -4.32
CA ILE A 148 -6.98 5.42 -3.52
C ILE A 148 -5.45 5.55 -3.59
N ALA A 149 -4.75 4.59 -4.20
CA ALA A 149 -3.29 4.62 -4.36
C ALA A 149 -2.90 4.83 -5.83
N GLU A 150 -1.89 5.67 -6.05
CA GLU A 150 -1.31 5.89 -7.37
C GLU A 150 -0.17 4.92 -7.70
N GLN A 151 0.51 4.38 -6.69
CA GLN A 151 1.62 3.45 -6.83
C GLN A 151 1.59 2.39 -5.73
N ALA A 152 2.05 1.17 -6.05
CA ALA A 152 2.42 0.15 -5.07
C ALA A 152 3.84 -0.36 -5.34
N ARG A 153 4.58 -0.63 -4.27
CA ARG A 153 5.93 -1.19 -4.32
C ARG A 153 6.17 -2.20 -3.19
N CYS A 154 7.15 -3.04 -3.34
CA CYS A 154 7.67 -3.82 -2.22
C CYS A 154 8.36 -2.88 -1.22
N VAL A 155 8.34 -3.23 0.05
CA VAL A 155 9.04 -2.47 1.08
C VAL A 155 10.57 -2.56 0.88
N GLY A 156 11.29 -1.46 1.12
CA GLY A 156 12.76 -1.43 1.02
C GLY A 156 13.29 -0.07 0.62
N SER A 157 13.58 0.13 -0.66
CA SER A 157 14.06 1.39 -1.20
C SER A 157 12.92 2.29 -1.68
N VAL A 158 13.08 3.59 -1.56
CA VAL A 158 12.12 4.56 -2.12
C VAL A 158 12.41 4.82 -3.61
N PRO A 159 11.40 5.15 -4.44
CA PRO A 159 11.55 5.24 -5.89
C PRO A 159 12.58 6.25 -6.39
N ASP A 160 12.82 7.36 -5.71
CA ASP A 160 13.80 8.39 -6.10
C ASP A 160 15.23 8.10 -5.63
N ASN A 161 15.46 6.96 -4.97
CA ASN A 161 16.81 6.52 -4.71
C ASN A 161 17.56 6.31 -6.05
N PRO A 162 18.69 6.98 -6.31
CA PRO A 162 19.41 6.84 -7.57
C PRO A 162 19.89 5.41 -7.85
N ASN A 163 19.92 4.55 -6.84
CA ASN A 163 20.22 3.13 -6.97
C ASN A 163 18.98 2.22 -6.90
N TYR A 164 17.79 2.78 -6.90
CA TYR A 164 16.55 2.03 -7.00
C TYR A 164 16.48 1.33 -8.36
N ASP A 165 16.71 0.05 -8.40
CA ASP A 165 16.95 -0.78 -9.60
C ASP A 165 18.07 -0.25 -10.54
N GLY A 166 18.90 0.65 -10.06
CA GLY A 166 19.92 1.35 -10.84
C GLY A 166 21.37 1.06 -10.43
N ALA A 167 21.61 0.13 -9.51
CA ALA A 167 22.96 -0.25 -9.12
C ALA A 167 23.79 -0.70 -10.33
N GLY A 168 25.08 -0.37 -10.33
CA GLY A 168 26.01 -0.73 -11.39
C GLY A 168 26.07 -2.21 -11.72
N MET A 169 26.77 -2.56 -12.77
CA MET A 169 26.98 -3.95 -13.14
C MET A 169 28.29 -4.48 -12.55
N HIS A 170 28.18 -5.53 -11.76
CA HIS A 170 29.33 -6.20 -11.18
C HIS A 170 29.75 -7.38 -12.05
N THR A 171 30.99 -7.39 -12.49
CA THR A 171 31.62 -8.55 -13.14
C THR A 171 32.53 -9.22 -12.13
N THR A 172 32.23 -10.44 -11.73
CA THR A 172 33.12 -11.19 -10.86
C THR A 172 34.44 -11.50 -11.59
N GLN A 173 35.55 -11.07 -10.98
CA GLN A 173 36.89 -11.35 -11.52
C GLN A 173 37.42 -12.72 -11.09
N PHE A 174 36.65 -13.52 -10.41
CA PHE A 174 37.05 -14.88 -10.05
C PHE A 174 37.02 -15.74 -11.30
N GLY A 175 38.21 -16.10 -11.76
CA GLY A 175 38.47 -16.80 -13.01
C GLY A 175 37.62 -18.05 -13.20
N GLY A 176 36.51 -17.90 -13.82
CA GLY A 176 35.59 -18.95 -14.10
C GLY A 176 34.76 -18.67 -15.34
N SER A 177 34.21 -19.69 -15.91
CA SER A 177 33.44 -19.67 -17.14
C SER A 177 31.99 -19.31 -16.99
N TYR A 178 31.59 -18.50 -15.97
CA TYR A 178 30.22 -18.04 -15.96
C TYR A 178 30.03 -16.93 -17.00
N SER A 179 28.91 -16.95 -17.67
CA SER A 179 28.54 -15.93 -18.66
C SER A 179 27.51 -14.95 -18.08
N GLY A 180 27.76 -13.67 -18.27
CA GLY A 180 26.81 -12.60 -17.90
C GLY A 180 27.33 -11.69 -16.80
N THR A 181 26.63 -10.59 -16.65
CA THR A 181 26.91 -9.57 -15.65
C THR A 181 25.86 -9.62 -14.53
N LEU A 182 26.26 -9.20 -13.36
CA LEU A 182 25.42 -9.11 -12.17
C LEU A 182 25.35 -7.65 -11.73
N LYS A 183 24.18 -7.20 -11.33
CA LYS A 183 24.01 -5.87 -10.74
C LYS A 183 24.70 -5.80 -9.38
N ASP A 184 25.18 -4.61 -9.05
CA ASP A 184 25.92 -4.36 -7.81
C ASP A 184 24.96 -4.11 -6.63
N THR A 185 25.51 -3.84 -5.47
CA THR A 185 24.80 -3.49 -4.25
C THR A 185 23.95 -2.23 -4.44
N ASP A 186 22.71 -2.26 -3.98
CA ASP A 186 21.87 -1.07 -3.93
C ASP A 186 22.20 -0.24 -2.67
N ASN A 187 22.43 1.06 -2.85
CA ASN A 187 22.61 2.00 -1.77
C ASN A 187 21.26 2.48 -1.22
N ASN A 188 21.26 3.02 0.00
CA ASN A 188 20.04 3.49 0.70
C ASN A 188 18.91 2.45 0.81
N TYR A 189 19.27 1.18 0.78
CA TYR A 189 18.34 0.05 0.91
C TYR A 189 17.60 0.04 2.26
N GLU A 190 18.08 0.76 3.23
CA GLU A 190 17.57 0.78 4.60
C GLU A 190 16.47 1.85 4.80
N ALA A 191 16.08 2.61 3.78
CA ALA A 191 15.19 3.74 3.95
C ALA A 191 13.89 3.36 4.67
N ASP A 192 13.15 2.42 4.12
CA ASP A 192 11.92 1.94 4.76
C ASP A 192 12.20 1.15 6.04
N TYR A 193 13.29 0.37 6.08
CA TYR A 193 13.64 -0.41 7.26
C TYR A 193 13.90 0.49 8.47
N ASN A 194 14.66 1.56 8.30
CA ASN A 194 14.95 2.53 9.35
C ASN A 194 13.67 3.29 9.77
N GLN A 195 12.83 3.65 8.82
CA GLN A 195 11.54 4.28 9.11
C GLN A 195 10.62 3.33 9.90
N MET A 196 10.53 2.07 9.50
CA MET A 196 9.76 1.06 10.24
C MET A 196 10.29 0.81 11.67
N GLN A 197 11.61 0.94 11.89
CA GLN A 197 12.20 0.84 13.24
C GLN A 197 11.82 2.03 14.11
N SER A 198 11.72 3.23 13.53
CA SER A 198 11.38 4.45 14.26
C SER A 198 9.92 4.51 14.70
N ILE A 199 9.02 3.83 13.97
CA ILE A 199 7.60 3.74 14.30
C ILE A 199 7.39 2.60 15.30
N VAL A 200 7.17 2.95 16.56
CA VAL A 200 7.01 1.98 17.66
C VAL A 200 5.54 1.89 18.09
N ILE A 201 4.96 0.70 17.96
CA ILE A 201 3.60 0.39 18.40
C ILE A 201 3.69 -0.73 19.43
N ASN A 202 3.06 -0.55 20.59
CA ASN A 202 3.09 -1.50 21.70
C ASN A 202 4.50 -1.91 22.15
N GLY A 203 5.46 -0.97 22.06
CA GLY A 203 6.86 -1.19 22.46
C GLY A 203 7.71 -1.91 21.41
N GLN A 204 7.20 -2.16 20.22
CA GLN A 204 7.90 -2.84 19.14
C GLN A 204 7.85 -2.02 17.84
N GLY A 205 8.99 -1.93 17.14
CA GLY A 205 9.01 -1.31 15.81
C GLY A 205 8.21 -2.12 14.79
N ILE A 206 7.52 -1.44 13.90
CA ILE A 206 6.62 -2.07 12.91
C ILE A 206 7.35 -2.93 11.86
N HIS A 207 8.68 -2.91 11.84
CA HIS A 207 9.50 -3.82 11.01
C HIS A 207 9.42 -5.29 11.49
N ASN A 208 9.18 -5.51 12.77
CA ASN A 208 9.11 -6.86 13.35
C ASN A 208 7.65 -7.35 13.41
N ILE A 209 7.25 -8.10 12.41
CA ILE A 209 5.90 -8.71 12.32
C ILE A 209 5.88 -10.21 12.62
N GLY A 210 7.00 -10.77 13.11
CA GLY A 210 7.11 -12.20 13.38
C GLY A 210 7.21 -13.10 12.14
N LYS A 211 7.34 -12.51 10.95
CA LYS A 211 7.47 -13.20 9.66
C LYS A 211 8.68 -12.69 8.89
N ASN A 212 9.21 -13.56 8.00
CA ASN A 212 10.21 -13.13 7.03
C ASN A 212 9.53 -12.43 5.86
N TYR A 213 10.14 -11.37 5.32
CA TYR A 213 9.67 -10.72 4.10
C TYR A 213 10.81 -10.10 3.31
N TRP A 214 10.66 -10.04 1.98
CA TRP A 214 11.62 -9.44 1.08
C TRP A 214 11.69 -7.92 1.26
N LEU A 215 12.91 -7.40 1.02
CA LEU A 215 13.14 -6.00 0.70
C LEU A 215 13.50 -5.89 -0.77
N ASP A 216 13.03 -4.85 -1.45
CA ASP A 216 13.39 -4.57 -2.84
C ASP A 216 14.81 -3.98 -2.94
N SER A 217 15.78 -4.70 -2.47
CA SER A 217 17.18 -4.29 -2.51
C SER A 217 18.14 -5.48 -2.60
N ARG A 218 19.30 -5.24 -3.18
CA ARG A 218 20.33 -6.26 -3.46
C ARG A 218 21.59 -6.00 -2.67
N LEU A 219 22.34 -7.06 -2.42
CA LEU A 219 23.66 -7.03 -1.80
C LEU A 219 24.62 -7.92 -2.55
N VAL A 220 25.81 -7.41 -2.81
CA VAL A 220 26.97 -8.23 -3.23
C VAL A 220 27.91 -8.36 -2.04
N GLY A 221 28.16 -9.60 -1.64
CA GLY A 221 29.20 -9.96 -0.69
C GLY A 221 30.39 -10.57 -1.42
N ALA A 222 31.59 -10.09 -1.18
CA ALA A 222 32.81 -10.65 -1.74
C ALA A 222 33.78 -11.06 -0.62
N GLY A 223 34.32 -12.27 -0.72
CA GLY A 223 35.36 -12.80 0.14
C GLY A 223 36.54 -13.33 -0.65
N SER A 224 37.58 -13.79 0.02
CA SER A 224 38.84 -14.30 -0.58
C SER A 224 38.63 -15.64 -1.35
N GLY A 225 37.61 -15.83 -2.06
CA GLY A 225 37.38 -17.09 -2.80
C GLY A 225 35.95 -17.28 -3.27
N TYR A 226 35.10 -16.29 -3.05
CA TYR A 226 33.71 -16.35 -3.50
C TYR A 226 33.10 -14.96 -3.61
N SER A 227 32.05 -14.85 -4.43
CA SER A 227 31.13 -13.73 -4.43
C SER A 227 29.73 -14.27 -4.26
N VAL A 228 28.93 -13.64 -3.40
CA VAL A 228 27.51 -13.97 -3.17
C VAL A 228 26.65 -12.81 -3.61
N PHE A 229 25.52 -13.13 -4.21
CA PHE A 229 24.55 -12.19 -4.72
C PHE A 229 23.23 -12.45 -4.01
N CYS A 230 22.84 -11.53 -3.16
CA CYS A 230 21.74 -11.65 -2.23
C CYS A 230 20.63 -10.64 -2.55
N VAL A 231 19.38 -11.03 -2.34
CA VAL A 231 18.27 -10.10 -2.15
C VAL A 231 18.05 -9.97 -0.65
N ARG A 232 17.94 -8.73 -0.15
CA ARG A 232 17.77 -8.49 1.26
C ARG A 232 16.39 -8.86 1.74
N SER A 233 16.28 -9.17 3.02
CA SER A 233 15.01 -9.47 3.68
C SER A 233 15.03 -9.04 5.13
N VAL A 234 13.85 -8.92 5.74
CA VAL A 234 13.71 -8.83 7.19
C VAL A 234 13.37 -10.22 7.72
N GLY A 235 14.08 -10.66 8.74
CA GLY A 235 13.84 -11.95 9.41
C GLY A 235 12.65 -11.88 10.36
N ALA A 236 12.13 -13.03 10.77
CA ALA A 236 11.02 -13.14 11.72
C ALA A 236 11.31 -12.49 13.10
N SER A 237 12.59 -12.30 13.44
CA SER A 237 13.00 -11.54 14.63
C SER A 237 13.02 -10.01 14.42
N GLY A 238 12.68 -9.53 13.24
CA GLY A 238 12.80 -8.12 12.85
C GLY A 238 14.21 -7.71 12.41
N SER A 239 15.19 -8.61 12.44
CA SER A 239 16.56 -8.29 12.02
C SER A 239 16.67 -8.19 10.50
N LEU A 240 17.42 -7.19 10.02
CA LEU A 240 17.84 -7.11 8.63
C LEU A 240 18.70 -8.34 8.29
N ASN A 241 18.35 -9.02 7.21
CA ASN A 241 19.04 -10.22 6.78
C ASN A 241 19.67 -10.00 5.39
N ASP A 242 21.00 -9.90 5.39
CA ASP A 242 21.81 -9.78 4.18
C ASP A 242 22.17 -11.14 3.55
N GLY A 243 21.71 -12.25 4.16
CA GLY A 243 22.16 -13.59 3.86
C GLY A 243 21.33 -14.40 2.85
N TYR A 244 20.26 -13.85 2.26
CA TYR A 244 19.46 -14.59 1.28
C TYR A 244 20.14 -14.63 -0.09
N THR A 245 21.22 -15.44 -0.16
CA THR A 245 21.97 -15.68 -1.40
C THR A 245 21.07 -16.33 -2.46
N VAL A 246 20.89 -15.65 -3.57
CA VAL A 246 20.13 -16.15 -4.75
C VAL A 246 21.07 -16.86 -5.72
N CYS A 247 22.30 -16.35 -5.87
CA CYS A 247 23.36 -17.05 -6.61
C CYS A 247 24.74 -16.70 -6.05
N ASN A 248 25.73 -17.55 -6.35
CA ASN A 248 27.11 -17.31 -6.01
C ASN A 248 28.07 -17.78 -7.11
N VAL A 249 29.29 -17.26 -7.06
CA VAL A 249 30.44 -17.71 -7.88
C VAL A 249 31.61 -17.93 -6.93
N ASP A 250 32.26 -19.09 -7.01
CA ASP A 250 33.47 -19.41 -6.25
C ASP A 250 34.76 -19.14 -7.04
N SER A 251 35.91 -19.14 -6.36
CA SER A 251 37.23 -18.88 -6.96
C SER A 251 37.66 -19.94 -7.97
N GLY A 252 37.07 -21.11 -7.94
CA GLY A 252 37.27 -22.21 -8.92
C GLY A 252 36.38 -22.08 -10.15
N GLY A 253 35.57 -21.01 -10.23
CA GLY A 253 34.62 -20.78 -11.32
C GLY A 253 33.32 -21.58 -11.18
N GLY A 254 33.08 -22.19 -10.02
CA GLY A 254 31.80 -22.83 -9.71
C GLY A 254 30.71 -21.78 -9.55
N ALA A 255 29.68 -21.85 -10.37
CA ALA A 255 28.52 -20.97 -10.31
C ALA A 255 27.29 -21.77 -9.85
N ARG A 256 26.56 -21.25 -8.88
CA ARG A 256 25.41 -21.93 -8.26
C ARG A 256 24.23 -21.01 -8.12
N GLY A 257 23.05 -21.50 -8.43
CA GLY A 257 21.75 -20.88 -8.15
C GLY A 257 21.07 -21.50 -6.93
N PHE A 258 20.34 -20.69 -6.22
CA PHE A 258 19.57 -21.07 -5.04
C PHE A 258 18.13 -20.60 -5.16
N SER A 259 17.21 -21.40 -4.69
CA SER A 259 15.81 -21.01 -4.51
C SER A 259 15.64 -20.44 -3.09
N ARG A 260 15.10 -19.24 -3.00
CA ARG A 260 14.86 -18.55 -1.72
C ARG A 260 13.44 -18.02 -1.68
N SER A 261 12.75 -18.23 -0.58
CA SER A 261 11.38 -17.77 -0.37
C SER A 261 11.26 -16.90 0.87
N SER A 262 10.51 -15.82 0.75
CA SER A 262 10.16 -14.91 1.83
C SER A 262 8.81 -14.27 1.53
N GLY A 263 8.12 -13.70 2.52
CA GLY A 263 6.85 -13.03 2.33
C GLY A 263 6.98 -11.75 1.51
N LEU A 264 5.84 -11.21 1.09
CA LEU A 264 5.74 -9.88 0.49
C LEU A 264 5.05 -8.92 1.45
N ARG A 265 5.65 -7.78 1.70
CA ARG A 265 5.11 -6.66 2.44
C ARG A 265 5.14 -5.42 1.56
N LEU A 266 4.03 -4.71 1.46
CA LEU A 266 3.82 -3.70 0.42
C LEU A 266 3.65 -2.31 0.99
N VAL A 267 4.11 -1.34 0.21
CA VAL A 267 3.91 0.10 0.45
C VAL A 267 3.03 0.64 -0.67
N PHE A 268 1.96 1.36 -0.30
CA PHE A 268 1.08 2.07 -1.22
C PHE A 268 1.27 3.57 -1.04
N CYS A 269 1.52 4.28 -2.14
CA CYS A 269 1.52 5.74 -2.18
C CYS A 269 0.10 6.22 -2.44
N LEU A 270 -0.48 6.97 -1.52
CA LEU A 270 -1.86 7.45 -1.62
C LEU A 270 -1.94 8.69 -2.52
N LYS A 271 -3.04 8.83 -3.24
CA LYS A 271 -3.38 10.05 -3.99
C LYS A 271 -3.70 11.18 -3.02
N SER A 272 -3.33 12.40 -3.36
CA SER A 272 -3.47 13.57 -2.47
C SER A 272 -4.91 14.00 -2.20
N GLU A 273 -5.83 13.73 -3.14
CA GLU A 273 -7.25 14.07 -3.05
C GLU A 273 -8.06 13.19 -2.09
N ILE A 274 -7.46 12.14 -1.55
CA ILE A 274 -8.13 11.16 -0.70
C ILE A 274 -8.56 11.80 0.63
N LYS A 275 -9.75 11.41 1.08
CA LYS A 275 -10.37 11.90 2.31
C LYS A 275 -10.47 10.80 3.35
N VAL A 276 -10.44 11.19 4.62
CA VAL A 276 -10.68 10.31 5.76
C VAL A 276 -12.16 10.36 6.09
N THR A 277 -12.86 9.25 5.87
CA THR A 277 -14.33 9.16 6.02
C THR A 277 -14.77 8.49 7.32
N GLY A 278 -13.86 7.93 8.10
CA GLY A 278 -14.17 7.29 9.37
C GLY A 278 -12.95 6.72 10.07
N GLY A 279 -13.17 6.14 11.25
CA GLY A 279 -12.12 5.61 12.11
C GLY A 279 -11.41 6.69 12.94
N ASP A 280 -10.51 6.27 13.84
CA ASP A 280 -9.67 7.15 14.66
C ASP A 280 -8.17 6.85 14.52
N GLY A 281 -7.84 5.90 13.63
CA GLY A 281 -6.47 5.46 13.34
C GLY A 281 -5.85 4.59 14.43
N SER A 282 -6.64 4.07 15.36
CA SER A 282 -6.20 3.02 16.27
C SER A 282 -6.18 1.65 15.56
N GLU A 283 -5.56 0.67 16.18
CA GLU A 283 -5.53 -0.71 15.63
C GLU A 283 -6.92 -1.34 15.58
N GLU A 284 -7.77 -1.01 16.56
CA GLU A 284 -9.14 -1.51 16.69
C GLU A 284 -10.11 -0.79 15.75
N ASN A 285 -9.82 0.48 15.41
CA ASN A 285 -10.66 1.31 14.57
C ASN A 285 -9.81 2.10 13.54
N PRO A 286 -9.17 1.42 12.57
CA PRO A 286 -8.36 2.05 11.54
C PRO A 286 -9.14 3.09 10.73
N TYR A 287 -8.47 4.11 10.23
CA TYR A 287 -9.08 5.08 9.33
C TYR A 287 -9.65 4.41 8.09
N THR A 288 -10.81 4.88 7.66
CA THR A 288 -11.43 4.54 6.37
C THR A 288 -11.19 5.68 5.40
N LEU A 289 -10.75 5.34 4.20
CA LEU A 289 -10.40 6.31 3.16
C LEU A 289 -11.34 6.19 1.95
N ALA A 290 -11.62 7.33 1.31
CA ALA A 290 -12.38 7.40 0.05
C ALA A 290 -11.78 8.47 -0.88
N PRO A 291 -12.00 8.34 -2.22
CA PRO A 291 -11.69 9.37 -3.21
C PRO A 291 -12.39 10.69 -2.93
#